data_a12c41b7c635a9ab830bd8e12ca8cf35
#
_entry.id   a12c41b7c635a9ab830bd8e12ca8cf35
#
_cell.length_a   1.000
_cell.length_b   1.000
_cell.length_c   1.000
_cell.angle_alpha   90.00
_cell.angle_beta   90.00
_cell.angle_gamma   90.00
#
_symmetry.space_group_name_H-M   'P 1'
#
loop_
_entity.id
_entity.type
_entity.pdbx_description
1 polymer ?
#
loop_
_entity_poly.entity_id
_entity_poly.type
_entity_poly.pdbx_seq_one_letter_code
_entity_poly.pdbx_strand_id
1 'polypeptide(L)'
;MGLERVVPAYSVSGLEVSGINDNLFYKLPETFTQKKMLEPPLPPRLSSCAVVGNGGILKNSGCGQEIDRAQLIIRCNLPPLTTDSGKRTHIVTVNPSILDKRFKDRKGAKLLESLSVYNRSFIYMPAFSSRTGMKPSFWAAQTVADASSNQTVLFAHPEFLRRVSAFWAARGVRAGRLSSGLFMLTLALSLCDQVYVYGFWPFPRGPDNKTVSHHYYDNILPNRMHAMPQEFKLLTQLRDSGVIRLQLGNCVGVEHEPGH
;
A
#
# COMPACT_ATOMS: atom_id res chain seq x y z
N MET A 1 -10.23 28.63 19.25
CA MET A 1 -10.53 27.41 20.04
C MET A 1 -10.05 26.24 19.22
N GLY A 2 -8.88 25.70 19.58
CA GLY A 2 -8.30 24.54 18.92
C GLY A 2 -9.15 23.31 19.23
N LEU A 3 -9.70 22.68 18.19
CA LEU A 3 -10.19 21.32 18.28
C LEU A 3 -8.96 20.44 18.50
N GLU A 4 -8.61 20.17 19.76
CA GLU A 4 -7.85 19.00 20.11
C GLU A 4 -8.60 17.81 19.52
N ARG A 5 -8.05 17.24 18.45
CA ARG A 5 -8.53 15.97 17.93
C ARG A 5 -8.27 14.94 19.02
N VAL A 6 -9.30 14.65 19.79
CA VAL A 6 -9.37 13.43 20.54
C VAL A 6 -9.38 12.32 19.48
N VAL A 7 -8.20 11.85 19.12
CA VAL A 7 -8.04 10.68 18.28
C VAL A 7 -8.35 9.51 19.21
N PRO A 8 -9.50 8.83 19.04
CA PRO A 8 -9.85 7.72 19.92
C PRO A 8 -8.79 6.63 19.80
N ALA A 9 -8.92 5.52 20.49
CA ALA A 9 -8.02 4.39 20.66
C ALA A 9 -7.26 3.84 19.41
N TYR A 10 -7.37 4.50 18.26
CA TYR A 10 -6.72 4.22 16.99
C TYR A 10 -5.59 5.22 16.64
N SER A 11 -5.21 6.08 17.58
CA SER A 11 -4.05 6.95 17.38
C SER A 11 -2.81 6.10 17.05
N VAL A 12 -2.19 6.40 15.93
CA VAL A 12 -0.88 5.83 15.55
C VAL A 12 0.20 6.25 16.55
N SER A 13 -0.05 7.27 17.39
CA SER A 13 0.78 7.63 18.54
C SER A 13 0.92 6.54 19.59
N GLY A 14 0.05 5.53 19.60
CA GLY A 14 0.23 4.31 20.39
C GLY A 14 1.21 3.29 19.80
N LEU A 15 1.67 3.48 18.56
CA LEU A 15 2.94 3.02 18.04
C LEU A 15 3.91 4.13 18.40
N GLU A 16 4.85 3.92 19.30
CA GLU A 16 5.93 4.89 19.54
C GLU A 16 6.61 5.23 18.21
N VAL A 17 6.13 6.30 17.58
CA VAL A 17 6.47 6.67 16.20
C VAL A 17 7.90 7.16 16.09
N SER A 18 8.50 7.62 17.20
CA SER A 18 9.90 8.05 17.25
C SER A 18 10.91 6.95 16.85
N GLY A 19 10.56 5.66 17.04
CA GLY A 19 11.41 4.55 16.61
C GLY A 19 11.02 3.93 15.27
N ILE A 20 9.87 4.32 14.68
CA ILE A 20 9.40 3.73 13.43
C ILE A 20 10.03 4.43 12.22
N ASN A 21 10.22 5.74 12.27
CA ASN A 21 10.77 6.51 11.15
C ASN A 21 12.19 6.08 10.79
N ASP A 22 13.02 5.71 11.77
CA ASP A 22 14.40 5.31 11.55
C ASP A 22 14.55 3.89 11.01
N ASN A 23 13.47 3.07 11.07
CA ASN A 23 13.52 1.63 10.80
C ASN A 23 12.44 1.14 9.81
N LEU A 24 11.80 2.04 9.04
CA LEU A 24 10.73 1.66 8.12
C LEU A 24 11.24 0.90 6.89
N PHE A 25 12.43 1.24 6.41
CA PHE A 25 12.95 0.75 5.16
C PHE A 25 14.43 0.39 5.24
N TYR A 26 14.84 -0.65 4.49
CA TYR A 26 16.23 -0.89 4.12
C TYR A 26 16.40 -0.66 2.63
N LYS A 27 17.43 0.07 2.24
CA LYS A 27 17.95 0.05 0.88
C LYS A 27 19.02 -1.03 0.81
N LEU A 28 18.97 -1.91 -0.19
CA LEU A 28 20.10 -2.77 -0.47
C LEU A 28 21.29 -1.90 -0.90
N PRO A 29 22.48 -2.08 -0.29
CA PRO A 29 23.69 -1.49 -0.83
C PRO A 29 23.98 -2.04 -2.23
N GLU A 30 24.69 -1.29 -3.04
CA GLU A 30 25.15 -1.70 -4.38
C GLU A 30 25.96 -3.00 -4.35
N THR A 31 26.58 -3.31 -3.20
CA THR A 31 27.15 -4.61 -2.91
C THR A 31 26.42 -5.23 -1.72
N PHE A 32 25.92 -6.44 -1.85
CA PHE A 32 25.12 -7.20 -0.89
C PHE A 32 25.69 -7.34 0.55
N THR A 33 26.76 -6.64 0.89
CA THR A 33 27.59 -6.94 2.07
C THR A 33 27.45 -5.98 3.24
N GLN A 34 26.75 -4.84 3.13
CA GLN A 34 26.57 -3.93 4.27
C GLN A 34 25.12 -3.48 4.44
N LYS A 35 24.54 -3.84 5.59
CA LYS A 35 23.28 -3.28 6.10
C LYS A 35 23.50 -1.82 6.52
N LYS A 36 23.29 -0.88 5.67
CA LYS A 36 23.20 0.53 6.06
C LYS A 36 21.72 0.89 6.18
N MET A 37 21.29 1.22 7.40
CA MET A 37 20.00 1.88 7.59
C MET A 37 20.10 3.24 6.91
N LEU A 38 19.17 3.53 6.04
CA LEU A 38 19.06 4.83 5.39
C LEU A 38 18.04 5.67 6.15
N GLU A 39 18.30 6.96 6.17
CA GLU A 39 17.25 7.94 6.49
C GLU A 39 15.99 7.64 5.66
N PRO A 40 14.79 7.84 6.24
CA PRO A 40 13.56 7.60 5.51
C PRO A 40 13.59 8.41 4.22
N PRO A 41 13.37 7.77 3.05
CA PRO A 41 13.40 8.45 1.75
C PRO A 41 12.21 9.38 1.53
N LEU A 42 11.39 9.56 2.55
CA LEU A 42 10.16 10.34 2.54
C LEU A 42 10.25 11.48 3.54
N PRO A 43 9.66 12.64 3.23
CA PRO A 43 9.59 13.75 4.18
C PRO A 43 8.87 13.31 5.46
N PRO A 44 9.23 13.92 6.61
CA PRO A 44 8.71 13.50 7.92
C PRO A 44 7.20 13.70 8.06
N ARG A 45 6.60 14.58 7.28
CA ARG A 45 5.16 14.84 7.27
C ARG A 45 4.67 15.33 5.92
N LEU A 46 3.53 14.81 5.49
CA LEU A 46 2.86 15.13 4.23
C LEU A 46 1.41 15.52 4.51
N SER A 47 0.83 16.40 3.70
CA SER A 47 -0.57 16.81 3.88
C SER A 47 -1.54 15.69 3.53
N SER A 48 -1.25 14.86 2.53
CA SER A 48 -2.19 13.83 2.06
C SER A 48 -1.52 12.58 1.50
N CYS A 49 -2.08 11.42 1.87
CA CYS A 49 -1.75 10.13 1.29
C CYS A 49 -2.99 9.50 0.63
N ALA A 50 -2.80 8.83 -0.51
CA ALA A 50 -3.75 7.89 -1.07
C ALA A 50 -3.20 6.45 -0.98
N VAL A 51 -3.90 5.58 -0.28
CA VAL A 51 -3.60 4.14 -0.22
C VAL A 51 -4.59 3.42 -1.13
N VAL A 52 -4.07 2.85 -2.21
CA VAL A 52 -4.87 2.26 -3.28
C VAL A 52 -4.76 0.74 -3.24
N GLY A 53 -5.83 0.10 -2.80
CA GLY A 53 -6.02 -1.35 -2.88
C GLY A 53 -6.45 -1.77 -4.28
N ASN A 54 -6.63 -3.09 -4.45
CA ASN A 54 -6.93 -3.68 -5.76
C ASN A 54 -8.39 -4.10 -5.95
N GLY A 55 -9.26 -3.81 -4.98
CA GLY A 55 -10.66 -4.27 -4.99
C GLY A 55 -11.41 -3.84 -6.24
N GLY A 56 -12.26 -4.73 -6.74
CA GLY A 56 -13.07 -4.52 -7.93
C GLY A 56 -14.01 -3.31 -7.88
N ILE A 57 -14.26 -2.79 -6.68
CA ILE A 57 -15.00 -1.54 -6.45
C ILE A 57 -14.36 -0.32 -7.13
N LEU A 58 -13.07 -0.38 -7.47
CA LEU A 58 -12.41 0.67 -8.26
C LEU A 58 -12.81 0.68 -9.74
N LYS A 59 -13.30 -0.43 -10.25
CA LYS A 59 -13.68 -0.52 -11.67
C LYS A 59 -14.86 0.41 -11.93
N ASN A 60 -14.73 1.28 -12.91
CA ASN A 60 -15.72 2.30 -13.30
C ASN A 60 -16.03 3.31 -12.17
N SER A 61 -15.12 3.49 -11.22
CA SER A 61 -15.31 4.41 -10.09
C SER A 61 -15.02 5.88 -10.44
N GLY A 62 -14.25 6.15 -11.50
CA GLY A 62 -13.80 7.49 -11.85
C GLY A 62 -12.85 8.15 -10.84
N CYS A 63 -12.27 7.37 -9.90
CA CYS A 63 -11.50 7.94 -8.79
C CYS A 63 -10.05 8.34 -9.15
N GLY A 64 -9.58 8.02 -10.36
CA GLY A 64 -8.17 8.18 -10.70
C GLY A 64 -7.63 9.60 -10.56
N GLN A 65 -8.40 10.61 -10.96
CA GLN A 65 -7.97 12.00 -10.82
C GLN A 65 -7.88 12.45 -9.35
N GLU A 66 -8.82 11.99 -8.51
CA GLU A 66 -8.80 12.28 -7.09
C GLU A 66 -7.62 11.61 -6.40
N ILE A 67 -7.35 10.35 -6.72
CA ILE A 67 -6.17 9.61 -6.24
C ILE A 67 -4.89 10.36 -6.63
N ASP A 68 -4.78 10.79 -7.87
CA ASP A 68 -3.57 11.44 -8.40
C ASP A 68 -3.30 12.84 -7.80
N ARG A 69 -4.24 13.43 -7.05
CA ARG A 69 -4.02 14.70 -6.32
C ARG A 69 -3.25 14.53 -5.02
N ALA A 70 -3.21 13.33 -4.44
CA ALA A 70 -2.51 13.09 -3.18
C ALA A 70 -1.01 13.34 -3.31
N GLN A 71 -0.38 13.85 -2.24
CA GLN A 71 1.07 14.07 -2.20
C GLN A 71 1.85 12.76 -2.23
N LEU A 72 1.35 11.72 -1.55
CA LEU A 72 1.93 10.39 -1.56
C LEU A 72 0.88 9.37 -2.01
N ILE A 73 1.20 8.58 -3.03
CA ILE A 73 0.31 7.55 -3.55
C ILE A 73 1.00 6.20 -3.39
N ILE A 74 0.35 5.31 -2.65
CA ILE A 74 0.83 3.97 -2.32
C ILE A 74 -0.09 2.94 -2.96
N ARG A 75 0.48 2.03 -3.78
CA ARG A 75 -0.26 0.98 -4.47
C ARG A 75 0.17 -0.41 -4.03
N CYS A 76 -0.76 -1.34 -4.08
CA CYS A 76 -0.53 -2.70 -3.61
C CYS A 76 -0.32 -3.66 -4.79
N ASN A 77 0.88 -4.29 -4.84
CA ASN A 77 1.10 -5.53 -5.56
C ASN A 77 1.05 -5.44 -7.10
N LEU A 78 1.73 -4.44 -7.66
CA LEU A 78 1.88 -4.20 -9.11
C LEU A 78 0.54 -4.20 -9.88
N PRO A 79 -0.42 -3.36 -9.53
CA PRO A 79 -1.68 -3.26 -10.27
C PRO A 79 -1.47 -2.48 -11.58
N PRO A 80 -2.26 -2.72 -12.63
CA PRO A 80 -2.26 -1.85 -13.79
C PRO A 80 -2.77 -0.45 -13.41
N LEU A 81 -2.21 0.57 -14.04
CA LEU A 81 -2.66 1.96 -13.88
C LEU A 81 -3.76 2.25 -14.90
N THR A 82 -4.91 2.73 -14.41
CA THR A 82 -6.09 3.00 -15.24
C THR A 82 -6.65 4.40 -14.95
N THR A 83 -7.62 4.83 -15.73
CA THR A 83 -8.36 6.07 -15.46
C THR A 83 -9.11 6.02 -14.11
N ASP A 84 -9.52 4.84 -13.68
CA ASP A 84 -10.22 4.65 -12.40
C ASP A 84 -9.28 4.60 -11.19
N SER A 85 -8.08 4.06 -11.38
CA SER A 85 -7.11 3.90 -10.29
C SER A 85 -6.05 5.00 -10.24
N GLY A 86 -5.98 5.88 -11.24
CA GLY A 86 -4.97 6.92 -11.37
C GLY A 86 -3.67 6.43 -12.02
N LYS A 87 -2.81 7.36 -12.39
CA LYS A 87 -1.56 7.11 -13.13
C LYS A 87 -0.30 7.38 -12.31
N ARG A 88 -0.40 8.18 -11.26
CA ARG A 88 0.75 8.51 -10.41
C ARG A 88 0.97 7.41 -9.37
N THR A 89 2.24 7.18 -9.05
CA THR A 89 2.65 6.24 -7.99
C THR A 89 3.94 6.74 -7.36
N HIS A 90 4.03 6.67 -6.03
CA HIS A 90 5.25 6.98 -5.30
C HIS A 90 5.82 5.73 -4.62
N ILE A 91 4.96 4.85 -4.12
CA ILE A 91 5.33 3.55 -3.59
C ILE A 91 4.44 2.49 -4.22
N VAL A 92 5.04 1.41 -4.71
CA VAL A 92 4.31 0.21 -5.11
C VAL A 92 4.85 -1.01 -4.37
N THR A 93 3.96 -1.83 -3.80
CA THR A 93 4.41 -3.05 -3.15
C THR A 93 4.58 -4.19 -4.16
N VAL A 94 5.58 -5.03 -3.94
CA VAL A 94 5.82 -6.25 -4.70
C VAL A 94 5.93 -7.42 -3.72
N ASN A 95 4.84 -8.14 -3.54
CA ASN A 95 4.82 -9.27 -2.62
C ASN A 95 5.57 -10.48 -3.18
N PRO A 96 6.26 -11.27 -2.34
CA PRO A 96 6.92 -12.51 -2.78
C PRO A 96 5.98 -13.43 -3.56
N SER A 97 4.71 -13.50 -3.17
CA SER A 97 3.71 -14.34 -3.84
C SER A 97 3.43 -13.93 -5.29
N ILE A 98 3.55 -12.65 -5.64
CA ILE A 98 3.39 -12.21 -7.03
C ILE A 98 4.64 -12.52 -7.85
N LEU A 99 5.82 -12.42 -7.23
CA LEU A 99 7.08 -12.82 -7.85
C LEU A 99 7.07 -14.30 -8.21
N ASP A 100 6.54 -15.15 -7.34
CA ASP A 100 6.43 -16.59 -7.58
C ASP A 100 5.32 -16.97 -8.56
N LYS A 101 4.27 -16.16 -8.68
CA LYS A 101 3.16 -16.45 -9.61
C LYS A 101 3.38 -15.88 -11.01
N ARG A 102 3.68 -14.56 -11.11
CA ARG A 102 3.82 -13.86 -12.39
C ARG A 102 5.21 -14.02 -13.01
N PHE A 103 6.24 -14.14 -12.16
CA PHE A 103 7.64 -14.13 -12.57
C PHE A 103 8.39 -15.41 -12.13
N LYS A 104 7.66 -16.51 -12.08
CA LYS A 104 8.20 -17.83 -11.64
C LYS A 104 9.38 -18.31 -12.49
N ASP A 105 9.40 -17.95 -13.77
CA ASP A 105 10.47 -18.26 -14.72
C ASP A 105 11.74 -17.40 -14.52
N ARG A 106 11.70 -16.47 -13.56
CA ARG A 106 12.80 -15.54 -13.22
C ARG A 106 13.37 -14.78 -14.42
N LYS A 107 12.56 -14.50 -15.43
CA LYS A 107 12.95 -13.63 -16.56
C LYS A 107 12.91 -12.17 -16.10
N GLY A 108 14.11 -11.59 -15.90
CA GLY A 108 14.27 -10.20 -15.41
C GLY A 108 13.59 -9.18 -16.31
N ALA A 109 13.69 -9.33 -17.65
CA ALA A 109 13.07 -8.42 -18.60
C ALA A 109 11.56 -8.25 -18.38
N LYS A 110 10.84 -9.34 -18.11
CA LYS A 110 9.39 -9.31 -17.82
C LYS A 110 9.06 -8.56 -16.53
N LEU A 111 9.91 -8.69 -15.50
CA LEU A 111 9.76 -7.92 -14.27
C LEU A 111 10.00 -6.44 -14.55
N LEU A 112 11.07 -6.08 -15.24
CA LEU A 112 11.42 -4.69 -15.57
C LEU A 112 10.35 -4.03 -16.43
N GLU A 113 9.81 -4.73 -17.42
CA GLU A 113 8.66 -4.28 -18.20
C GLU A 113 7.45 -3.96 -17.30
N SER A 114 7.11 -4.86 -16.38
CA SER A 114 6.01 -4.65 -15.44
C SER A 114 6.27 -3.51 -14.45
N LEU A 115 7.52 -3.19 -14.15
CA LEU A 115 7.91 -2.09 -13.28
C LEU A 115 7.99 -0.74 -14.02
N SER A 116 8.19 -0.74 -15.33
CA SER A 116 8.43 0.48 -16.13
C SER A 116 7.30 1.51 -16.01
N VAL A 117 6.05 1.05 -15.86
CA VAL A 117 4.86 1.91 -15.72
C VAL A 117 4.85 2.73 -14.41
N TYR A 118 5.66 2.34 -13.41
CA TYR A 118 5.74 3.03 -12.12
C TYR A 118 6.87 4.07 -12.06
N ASN A 119 7.58 4.29 -13.17
CA ASN A 119 8.61 5.29 -13.31
C ASN A 119 9.62 5.32 -12.14
N ARG A 120 9.77 6.46 -11.45
CA ARG A 120 10.72 6.67 -10.33
C ARG A 120 10.15 6.25 -8.95
N SER A 121 9.16 5.37 -8.91
CA SER A 121 8.56 4.93 -7.66
C SER A 121 9.50 4.09 -6.82
N PHE A 122 9.29 4.13 -5.50
CA PHE A 122 9.88 3.15 -4.60
C PHE A 122 9.18 1.80 -4.75
N ILE A 123 9.97 0.74 -4.90
CA ILE A 123 9.51 -0.64 -4.97
C ILE A 123 9.63 -1.26 -3.58
N TYR A 124 8.52 -1.35 -2.86
CA TYR A 124 8.50 -1.88 -1.51
C TYR A 124 8.27 -3.39 -1.48
N MET A 125 9.19 -4.14 -0.88
CA MET A 125 9.13 -5.60 -0.79
C MET A 125 9.11 -6.07 0.68
N PRO A 126 8.06 -6.77 1.13
CA PRO A 126 8.01 -7.37 2.47
C PRO A 126 8.78 -8.70 2.52
N ALA A 127 10.05 -8.68 2.12
CA ALA A 127 10.90 -9.87 1.97
C ALA A 127 10.98 -10.71 3.25
N PHE A 128 11.01 -10.05 4.40
CA PHE A 128 11.18 -10.67 5.71
C PHE A 128 9.86 -11.09 6.37
N SER A 129 8.73 -10.95 5.69
CA SER A 129 7.43 -11.39 6.20
C SER A 129 7.26 -12.92 6.26
N SER A 130 8.12 -13.66 5.56
CA SER A 130 8.19 -15.13 5.60
C SER A 130 9.56 -15.62 5.13
N ARG A 131 9.94 -16.81 5.59
CA ARG A 131 11.22 -17.44 5.16
C ARG A 131 11.28 -17.65 3.64
N THR A 132 10.17 -18.03 3.01
CA THR A 132 10.08 -18.25 1.55
C THR A 132 10.07 -16.96 0.75
N GLY A 133 9.78 -15.82 1.37
CA GLY A 133 9.70 -14.52 0.70
C GLY A 133 11.04 -13.88 0.38
N MET A 134 12.11 -14.25 1.09
CA MET A 134 13.43 -13.62 0.93
C MET A 134 14.04 -13.87 -0.45
N LYS A 135 14.12 -15.13 -0.86
CA LYS A 135 14.78 -15.52 -2.13
C LYS A 135 14.16 -14.84 -3.36
N PRO A 136 12.84 -14.86 -3.59
CA PRO A 136 12.24 -14.14 -4.72
C PRO A 136 12.42 -12.61 -4.62
N SER A 137 12.36 -12.04 -3.43
CA SER A 137 12.54 -10.59 -3.26
C SER A 137 13.97 -10.14 -3.55
N PHE A 138 14.97 -10.90 -3.12
CA PHE A 138 16.38 -10.58 -3.42
C PHE A 138 16.68 -10.73 -4.91
N TRP A 139 16.14 -11.77 -5.56
CA TRP A 139 16.24 -11.89 -7.01
C TRP A 139 15.66 -10.65 -7.73
N ALA A 140 14.47 -10.22 -7.34
CA ALA A 140 13.83 -9.06 -7.95
C ALA A 140 14.63 -7.76 -7.71
N ALA A 141 15.15 -7.57 -6.48
CA ALA A 141 15.99 -6.41 -6.16
C ALA A 141 17.28 -6.39 -6.96
N GLN A 142 17.95 -7.54 -7.11
CA GLN A 142 19.14 -7.67 -7.94
C GLN A 142 18.83 -7.35 -9.40
N THR A 143 17.71 -7.88 -9.94
CA THR A 143 17.27 -7.59 -11.31
C THR A 143 17.08 -6.08 -11.57
N VAL A 144 16.50 -5.35 -10.59
CA VAL A 144 16.32 -3.90 -10.69
C VAL A 144 17.65 -3.18 -10.63
N ALA A 145 18.56 -3.61 -9.76
CA ALA A 145 19.90 -3.02 -9.61
C ALA A 145 20.76 -3.22 -10.88
N ASP A 146 20.79 -4.45 -11.42
CA ASP A 146 21.56 -4.79 -12.62
C ASP A 146 21.10 -4.02 -13.88
N ALA A 147 19.82 -3.67 -13.92
CA ALA A 147 19.25 -2.91 -15.02
C ALA A 147 19.53 -1.39 -14.93
N SER A 148 20.24 -0.92 -13.90
CA SER A 148 20.44 0.52 -13.64
C SER A 148 19.13 1.32 -13.69
N SER A 149 18.06 0.71 -13.18
CA SER A 149 16.72 1.31 -13.16
C SER A 149 16.69 2.57 -12.29
N ASN A 150 15.89 3.56 -12.69
CA ASN A 150 15.63 4.75 -11.86
C ASN A 150 14.78 4.48 -10.63
N GLN A 151 14.41 3.22 -10.38
CA GLN A 151 13.60 2.79 -9.26
C GLN A 151 14.48 2.37 -8.08
N THR A 152 14.00 2.65 -6.88
CA THR A 152 14.69 2.25 -5.65
C THR A 152 13.92 1.14 -4.97
N VAL A 153 14.59 0.01 -4.70
CA VAL A 153 13.99 -1.10 -3.94
C VAL A 153 14.18 -0.85 -2.44
N LEU A 154 13.08 -0.97 -1.71
CA LEU A 154 13.02 -0.86 -0.26
C LEU A 154 12.53 -2.17 0.34
N PHE A 155 13.16 -2.63 1.41
CA PHE A 155 12.70 -3.78 2.17
C PHE A 155 12.01 -3.34 3.46
N ALA A 156 10.89 -4.01 3.77
CA ALA A 156 10.24 -3.84 5.06
C ALA A 156 11.18 -4.27 6.18
N HIS A 157 11.38 -3.40 7.17
CA HIS A 157 12.13 -3.78 8.36
C HIS A 157 11.36 -4.85 9.15
N PRO A 158 11.99 -5.97 9.58
CA PRO A 158 11.31 -7.04 10.32
C PRO A 158 10.59 -6.54 11.58
N GLU A 159 11.20 -5.64 12.32
CA GLU A 159 10.63 -5.07 13.54
C GLU A 159 9.39 -4.21 13.24
N PHE A 160 9.39 -3.45 12.16
CA PHE A 160 8.19 -2.73 11.70
C PHE A 160 7.05 -3.70 11.43
N LEU A 161 7.31 -4.77 10.66
CA LEU A 161 6.29 -5.78 10.36
C LEU A 161 5.73 -6.42 11.63
N ARG A 162 6.59 -6.72 12.60
CA ARG A 162 6.22 -7.31 13.89
C ARG A 162 5.38 -6.34 14.73
N ARG A 163 5.80 -5.08 14.88
CA ARG A 163 5.10 -4.05 15.66
C ARG A 163 3.73 -3.74 15.08
N VAL A 164 3.63 -3.56 13.76
CA VAL A 164 2.36 -3.31 13.09
C VAL A 164 1.41 -4.50 13.28
N SER A 165 1.91 -5.72 13.14
CA SER A 165 1.10 -6.92 13.36
C SER A 165 0.59 -7.02 14.80
N ALA A 166 1.46 -6.78 15.79
CA ALA A 166 1.08 -6.77 17.21
C ALA A 166 0.07 -5.65 17.53
N PHE A 167 0.27 -4.46 16.98
CA PHE A 167 -0.61 -3.32 17.17
C PHE A 167 -2.05 -3.60 16.70
N TRP A 168 -2.22 -4.14 15.50
CA TRP A 168 -3.55 -4.45 14.96
C TRP A 168 -4.15 -5.71 15.57
N ALA A 169 -3.35 -6.69 15.98
CA ALA A 169 -3.83 -7.85 16.74
C ALA A 169 -4.44 -7.45 18.07
N ALA A 170 -3.82 -6.52 18.80
CA ALA A 170 -4.36 -5.96 20.05
C ALA A 170 -5.69 -5.20 19.84
N ARG A 171 -5.98 -4.78 18.59
CA ARG A 171 -7.22 -4.10 18.19
C ARG A 171 -8.21 -4.99 17.45
N GLY A 172 -8.05 -6.31 17.57
CA GLY A 172 -9.03 -7.31 17.13
C GLY A 172 -8.81 -7.83 15.69
N VAL A 173 -7.76 -7.41 14.99
CA VAL A 173 -7.42 -7.98 13.67
C VAL A 173 -6.57 -9.23 13.84
N ARG A 174 -7.22 -10.38 13.95
CA ARG A 174 -6.57 -11.68 14.09
C ARG A 174 -6.41 -12.34 12.73
N ALA A 175 -5.31 -12.07 12.06
CA ALA A 175 -4.93 -12.69 10.79
C ALA A 175 -3.64 -13.47 10.96
N GLY A 176 -3.48 -14.57 10.24
CA GLY A 176 -2.19 -15.28 10.15
C GLY A 176 -1.10 -14.40 9.55
N ARG A 177 -1.51 -13.48 8.67
CA ARG A 177 -0.69 -12.39 8.12
C ARG A 177 -1.60 -11.24 7.69
N LEU A 178 -1.28 -10.03 8.10
CA LEU A 178 -1.97 -8.84 7.64
C LEU A 178 -1.80 -8.66 6.12
N SER A 179 -2.77 -8.03 5.47
CA SER A 179 -2.65 -7.66 4.06
C SER A 179 -1.57 -6.58 3.86
N SER A 180 -1.00 -6.52 2.66
CA SER A 180 -0.09 -5.41 2.28
C SER A 180 -0.80 -4.07 2.38
N GLY A 181 -2.11 -4.04 2.11
CA GLY A 181 -2.93 -2.85 2.24
C GLY A 181 -2.94 -2.29 3.65
N LEU A 182 -3.11 -3.13 4.67
CA LEU A 182 -3.12 -2.68 6.06
C LEU A 182 -1.73 -2.23 6.53
N PHE A 183 -0.64 -2.87 6.07
CA PHE A 183 0.71 -2.37 6.31
C PHE A 183 0.93 -1.00 5.68
N MET A 184 0.51 -0.81 4.43
CA MET A 184 0.66 0.46 3.72
C MET A 184 -0.24 1.56 4.29
N LEU A 185 -1.43 1.21 4.76
CA LEU A 185 -2.28 2.14 5.50
C LEU A 185 -1.59 2.61 6.78
N THR A 186 -0.98 1.69 7.54
CA THR A 186 -0.26 2.05 8.78
C THR A 186 0.91 2.99 8.47
N LEU A 187 1.64 2.74 7.39
CA LEU A 187 2.68 3.64 6.90
C LEU A 187 2.10 5.03 6.56
N ALA A 188 1.01 5.08 5.80
CA ALA A 188 0.37 6.34 5.43
C ALA A 188 -0.11 7.13 6.65
N LEU A 189 -0.71 6.46 7.65
CA LEU A 189 -1.14 7.09 8.90
C LEU A 189 0.02 7.67 9.72
N SER A 190 1.24 7.13 9.58
CA SER A 190 2.42 7.69 10.24
C SER A 190 3.03 8.89 9.52
N LEU A 191 2.77 9.04 8.23
CA LEU A 191 3.41 10.04 7.38
C LEU A 191 2.51 11.22 7.02
N CYS A 192 1.19 11.04 7.01
CA CYS A 192 0.27 12.00 6.42
C CYS A 192 -0.78 12.51 7.41
N ASP A 193 -1.13 13.80 7.26
CA ASP A 193 -2.22 14.43 8.01
C ASP A 193 -3.60 13.89 7.61
N GLN A 194 -3.78 13.64 6.31
CA GLN A 194 -5.01 13.11 5.74
C GLN A 194 -4.70 11.83 4.95
N VAL A 195 -5.44 10.77 5.22
CA VAL A 195 -5.27 9.49 4.55
C VAL A 195 -6.56 9.10 3.85
N TYR A 196 -6.48 8.98 2.54
CA TYR A 196 -7.55 8.52 1.66
C TYR A 196 -7.31 7.07 1.26
N VAL A 197 -8.35 6.26 1.32
CA VAL A 197 -8.27 4.80 1.10
C VAL A 197 -9.24 4.40 -0.01
N TYR A 198 -8.73 3.81 -1.08
CA TYR A 198 -9.48 3.41 -2.27
C TYR A 198 -9.30 1.93 -2.56
N GLY A 199 -10.32 1.29 -3.11
CA GLY A 199 -10.20 -0.09 -3.59
C GLY A 199 -10.06 -1.15 -2.48
N PHE A 200 -10.55 -0.87 -1.29
CA PHE A 200 -10.60 -1.82 -0.18
C PHE A 200 -12.03 -2.33 -0.02
N TRP A 201 -12.33 -3.44 -0.70
CA TRP A 201 -13.64 -4.07 -0.65
C TRP A 201 -13.51 -5.59 -0.77
N PRO A 202 -13.70 -6.35 0.32
CA PRO A 202 -13.48 -7.80 0.33
C PRO A 202 -14.72 -8.64 0.01
N PHE A 203 -15.81 -8.03 -0.45
CA PHE A 203 -17.08 -8.70 -0.65
C PHE A 203 -17.38 -8.91 -2.14
N PRO A 204 -18.15 -9.98 -2.49
CA PRO A 204 -18.50 -10.28 -3.89
C PRO A 204 -19.59 -9.37 -4.45
N ARG A 205 -20.23 -8.55 -3.60
CA ARG A 205 -21.24 -7.56 -4.00
C ARG A 205 -20.84 -6.20 -3.51
N GLY A 206 -21.01 -5.19 -4.37
CA GLY A 206 -20.79 -3.78 -4.05
C GLY A 206 -21.87 -3.19 -3.13
N PRO A 207 -21.71 -1.93 -2.70
CA PRO A 207 -22.72 -1.21 -1.92
C PRO A 207 -24.05 -1.08 -2.67
N ASP A 208 -24.03 -1.08 -4.00
CA ASP A 208 -25.19 -1.06 -4.90
C ASP A 208 -25.77 -2.47 -5.19
N ASN A 209 -25.32 -3.47 -4.45
CA ASN A 209 -25.71 -4.90 -4.59
C ASN A 209 -25.30 -5.55 -5.94
N LYS A 210 -24.54 -4.89 -6.79
CA LYS A 210 -24.01 -5.50 -8.02
C LYS A 210 -22.81 -6.39 -7.73
N THR A 211 -22.57 -7.38 -8.57
CA THR A 211 -21.41 -8.25 -8.46
C THR A 211 -20.12 -7.46 -8.69
N VAL A 212 -19.15 -7.63 -7.79
CA VAL A 212 -17.85 -6.99 -7.83
C VAL A 212 -16.76 -8.07 -7.89
N SER A 213 -15.81 -7.92 -8.82
CA SER A 213 -14.65 -8.81 -8.90
C SER A 213 -13.73 -8.61 -7.69
N HIS A 214 -12.90 -9.61 -7.39
CA HIS A 214 -11.94 -9.49 -6.29
C HIS A 214 -10.92 -8.38 -6.55
N HIS A 215 -10.38 -8.31 -7.77
CA HIS A 215 -9.56 -7.19 -8.22
C HIS A 215 -10.24 -6.46 -9.38
N TYR A 216 -9.94 -5.17 -9.55
CA TYR A 216 -10.51 -4.38 -10.66
C TYR A 216 -9.95 -4.78 -12.04
N TYR A 217 -8.87 -5.57 -12.09
CA TYR A 217 -8.15 -5.92 -13.30
C TYR A 217 -8.05 -7.43 -13.59
N ASP A 218 -8.39 -8.29 -12.62
CA ASP A 218 -8.39 -9.74 -12.80
C ASP A 218 -9.47 -10.43 -11.97
N ASN A 219 -9.65 -11.74 -12.18
CA ASN A 219 -10.61 -12.57 -11.46
C ASN A 219 -9.94 -13.59 -10.52
N ILE A 220 -8.74 -13.27 -10.03
CA ILE A 220 -8.04 -14.14 -9.08
C ILE A 220 -8.84 -14.20 -7.77
N LEU A 221 -9.04 -15.42 -7.26
CA LEU A 221 -9.75 -15.62 -6.00
C LEU A 221 -8.95 -15.09 -4.80
N PRO A 222 -9.64 -14.62 -3.75
CA PRO A 222 -8.99 -14.14 -2.54
C PRO A 222 -8.08 -15.16 -1.88
N ASN A 223 -6.95 -14.71 -1.34
CA ASN A 223 -6.10 -15.57 -0.52
C ASN A 223 -6.69 -15.68 0.89
N ARG A 224 -6.96 -16.93 1.33
CA ARG A 224 -7.54 -17.22 2.66
C ARG A 224 -6.61 -16.91 3.85
N MET A 225 -5.33 -16.59 3.60
CA MET A 225 -4.38 -16.25 4.69
C MET A 225 -4.63 -14.88 5.32
N HIS A 226 -5.34 -13.99 4.63
CA HIS A 226 -5.68 -12.66 5.12
C HIS A 226 -7.09 -12.66 5.73
N ALA A 227 -7.27 -11.93 6.82
CA ALA A 227 -8.59 -11.73 7.45
C ALA A 227 -9.28 -10.49 6.85
N MET A 228 -9.41 -10.45 5.51
CA MET A 228 -9.89 -9.28 4.78
C MET A 228 -11.21 -8.69 5.30
N PRO A 229 -12.23 -9.47 5.68
CA PRO A 229 -13.44 -8.92 6.29
C PRO A 229 -13.19 -8.25 7.65
N GLN A 230 -12.25 -8.76 8.45
CA GLN A 230 -11.88 -8.13 9.74
C GLN A 230 -11.10 -6.83 9.49
N GLU A 231 -10.17 -6.83 8.53
CA GLU A 231 -9.46 -5.63 8.12
C GLU A 231 -10.44 -4.57 7.61
N PHE A 232 -11.44 -4.95 6.82
CA PHE A 232 -12.47 -4.03 6.33
C PHE A 232 -13.31 -3.45 7.47
N LYS A 233 -13.71 -4.27 8.46
CA LYS A 233 -14.39 -3.78 9.66
C LYS A 233 -13.56 -2.73 10.39
N LEU A 234 -12.25 -2.95 10.50
CA LEU A 234 -11.33 -1.97 11.05
C LEU A 234 -11.33 -0.67 10.23
N LEU A 235 -11.26 -0.77 8.89
CA LEU A 235 -11.28 0.41 8.02
C LEU A 235 -12.56 1.23 8.19
N THR A 236 -13.71 0.58 8.36
CA THR A 236 -14.98 1.29 8.63
C THR A 236 -14.94 1.99 9.99
N GLN A 237 -14.38 1.38 11.02
CA GLN A 237 -14.21 2.01 12.33
C GLN A 237 -13.28 3.23 12.27
N LEU A 238 -12.16 3.13 11.54
CA LEU A 238 -11.24 4.25 11.35
C LEU A 238 -11.90 5.41 10.57
N ARG A 239 -12.71 5.11 9.56
CA ARG A 239 -13.52 6.10 8.83
C ARG A 239 -14.51 6.78 9.76
N ASP A 240 -15.28 6.01 10.52
CA ASP A 240 -16.34 6.54 11.39
C ASP A 240 -15.76 7.39 12.54
N SER A 241 -14.51 7.11 12.91
CA SER A 241 -13.73 7.92 13.86
C SER A 241 -13.01 9.11 13.22
N GLY A 242 -13.17 9.34 11.91
CA GLY A 242 -12.53 10.46 11.20
C GLY A 242 -11.01 10.32 10.99
N VAL A 243 -10.44 9.14 11.23
CA VAL A 243 -8.99 8.89 11.08
C VAL A 243 -8.60 8.74 9.61
N ILE A 244 -9.47 8.15 8.80
CA ILE A 244 -9.27 7.98 7.36
C ILE A 244 -10.50 8.41 6.58
N ARG A 245 -10.33 8.66 5.28
CA ARG A 245 -11.42 8.78 4.31
C ARG A 245 -11.45 7.51 3.45
N LEU A 246 -12.47 6.67 3.66
CA LEU A 246 -12.65 5.41 2.96
C LEU A 246 -13.64 5.60 1.82
N GLN A 247 -13.16 5.53 0.58
CA GLN A 247 -13.96 5.68 -0.63
C GLN A 247 -14.54 4.32 -1.05
N LEU A 248 -15.88 4.24 -1.06
CA LEU A 248 -16.62 3.00 -1.36
C LEU A 248 -17.54 3.13 -2.58
N GLY A 249 -17.69 4.30 -3.14
CA GLY A 249 -18.52 4.59 -4.31
C GLY A 249 -17.73 5.24 -5.43
N ASN A 250 -18.45 5.80 -6.41
CA ASN A 250 -17.85 6.57 -7.47
C ASN A 250 -17.32 7.90 -6.93
N CYS A 251 -16.20 8.35 -7.47
CA CYS A 251 -15.71 9.69 -7.24
C CYS A 251 -16.45 10.62 -8.21
N VAL A 252 -17.09 11.64 -7.68
CA VAL A 252 -17.76 12.66 -8.49
C VAL A 252 -16.66 13.48 -9.16
N GLY A 253 -16.69 13.57 -10.48
CA GLY A 253 -15.82 14.50 -11.20
C GLY A 253 -16.09 15.90 -10.66
N VAL A 254 -15.03 16.60 -10.26
CA VAL A 254 -15.14 18.03 -9.99
C VAL A 254 -15.48 18.68 -11.33
N GLU A 255 -16.75 19.01 -11.54
CA GLU A 255 -17.12 19.92 -12.60
C GLU A 255 -16.28 21.19 -12.39
N HIS A 256 -15.51 21.56 -13.41
CA HIS A 256 -14.89 22.88 -13.45
C HIS A 256 -16.03 23.90 -13.35
N GLU A 257 -16.14 24.59 -12.23
CA GLU A 257 -16.87 25.85 -12.25
C GLU A 257 -16.23 26.72 -13.32
N PRO A 258 -16.99 27.16 -14.32
CA PRO A 258 -16.46 28.10 -15.29
C PRO A 258 -16.12 29.38 -14.50
N GLY A 259 -14.84 29.74 -14.50
CA GLY A 259 -14.35 30.96 -13.86
C GLY A 259 -15.13 32.16 -14.35
N HIS A 260 -15.62 32.93 -13.41
CA HIS A 260 -16.11 34.31 -13.61
C HIS A 260 -14.93 35.25 -13.59
#